data_9a9259f1b7315ee7f198cbf22ba9efca
#
_entry.id   9a9259f1b7315ee7f198cbf22ba9efca
#
_cell.length_a   1.000
_cell.length_b   1.000
_cell.length_c   1.000
_cell.angle_alpha   90.00
_cell.angle_beta   90.00
_cell.angle_gamma   90.00
#
_symmetry.space_group_name_H-M   'P 1'
#
loop_
_entity.id
_entity.type
_entity.pdbx_description
1 polymer ?
#
loop_
_entity_poly.entity_id
_entity_poly.type
_entity_poly.pdbx_seq_one_letter_code
_entity_poly.pdbx_strand_id
1 'polypeptide(L)'
;MDWSVSRISMPVFDLEKSRQFYNFLFNNDNEDYSKNIIKSDECIIYGGDIELRLYKLKVELKSVDKPQSRRTFPTICIKNLDLVVKNLENNNISYFINQSKNQSPDYSIFIQEPGLNYLELIDFSSKDFIENKCNSWNFHHINLECYDVRLSVDFISKNVKIKEGSWKAPKELGKVNINNNQLAIFNLDNNHSGIHINKADFTFSWRNNFIHNPTIGGHPAFNVSNIKGLINKLQQHDIPLTDAKVYAMPNIHQVYLFDPSANIIEINQNI
;
A
#
# COMPACT_ATOMS: atom_id res chain seq x y z
N MET A 1 -1.01 19.97 -0.30
CA MET A 1 -0.92 18.63 -0.94
C MET A 1 -2.32 18.28 -1.42
N ASP A 2 -2.46 17.80 -2.64
CA ASP A 2 -3.80 17.62 -3.25
C ASP A 2 -4.27 16.17 -3.20
N TRP A 3 -3.48 15.29 -2.59
CA TRP A 3 -3.79 13.88 -2.39
C TRP A 3 -3.00 13.27 -1.24
N SER A 4 -3.47 12.16 -0.68
CA SER A 4 -2.76 11.35 0.32
C SER A 4 -3.25 9.90 0.24
N VAL A 5 -2.50 8.97 0.83
CA VAL A 5 -2.97 7.61 1.06
C VAL A 5 -3.52 7.53 2.49
N SER A 6 -4.75 7.05 2.67
CA SER A 6 -5.40 6.97 3.99
C SER A 6 -5.60 5.54 4.48
N ARG A 7 -5.66 4.58 3.56
CA ARG A 7 -5.92 3.18 3.87
C ARG A 7 -5.17 2.28 2.91
N ILE A 8 -4.70 1.15 3.42
CA ILE A 8 -4.23 0.02 2.62
C ILE A 8 -5.20 -1.14 2.79
N SER A 9 -5.64 -1.71 1.70
CA SER A 9 -6.53 -2.88 1.69
C SER A 9 -5.77 -4.11 1.23
N MET A 10 -5.76 -5.16 2.05
CA MET A 10 -5.02 -6.39 1.80
C MET A 10 -5.94 -7.61 1.81
N PRO A 11 -5.89 -8.45 0.75
CA PRO A 11 -6.60 -9.70 0.72
C PRO A 11 -5.96 -10.71 1.68
N VAL A 12 -6.77 -11.43 2.45
CA VAL A 12 -6.28 -12.46 3.36
C VAL A 12 -7.09 -13.75 3.24
N PHE A 13 -6.44 -14.89 3.52
CA PHE A 13 -7.10 -16.21 3.52
C PHE A 13 -7.72 -16.51 4.89
N ASP A 14 -7.01 -16.18 5.96
CA ASP A 14 -7.44 -16.35 7.34
C ASP A 14 -7.40 -14.99 8.04
N LEU A 15 -8.58 -14.43 8.26
CA LEU A 15 -8.71 -13.09 8.82
C LEU A 15 -8.16 -13.02 10.25
N GLU A 16 -8.40 -14.07 11.07
CA GLU A 16 -7.97 -14.08 12.46
C GLU A 16 -6.46 -14.22 12.61
N LYS A 17 -5.84 -15.14 11.86
CA LYS A 17 -4.36 -15.27 11.85
C LYS A 17 -3.68 -13.99 11.36
N SER A 18 -4.22 -13.38 10.29
CA SER A 18 -3.67 -12.13 9.77
C SER A 18 -3.84 -11.00 10.78
N ARG A 19 -4.99 -10.90 11.46
CA ARG A 19 -5.21 -9.92 12.53
C ARG A 19 -4.21 -10.07 13.67
N GLN A 20 -3.99 -11.28 14.15
CA GLN A 20 -3.02 -11.58 15.21
C GLN A 20 -1.60 -11.19 14.77
N PHE A 21 -1.21 -11.53 13.54
CA PHE A 21 0.09 -11.18 12.99
C PHE A 21 0.31 -9.66 12.94
N TYR A 22 -0.66 -8.87 12.43
CA TYR A 22 -0.50 -7.42 12.34
C TYR A 22 -0.54 -6.73 13.72
N ASN A 23 -1.35 -7.24 14.65
CA ASN A 23 -1.30 -6.76 16.04
C ASN A 23 0.07 -7.02 16.67
N PHE A 24 0.63 -8.22 16.47
CA PHE A 24 1.99 -8.54 16.89
C PHE A 24 3.02 -7.63 16.22
N LEU A 25 2.92 -7.42 14.90
CA LEU A 25 3.87 -6.59 14.14
C LEU A 25 3.90 -5.15 14.67
N PHE A 26 2.73 -4.54 14.87
CA PHE A 26 2.58 -3.15 15.30
C PHE A 26 2.69 -2.93 16.82
N ASN A 27 2.98 -3.97 17.61
CA ASN A 27 2.99 -3.94 19.07
C ASN A 27 1.65 -3.46 19.68
N ASN A 28 0.55 -3.82 19.07
CA ASN A 28 -0.79 -3.49 19.54
C ASN A 28 -1.25 -4.50 20.62
N ASP A 29 -0.41 -4.77 21.63
CA ASP A 29 -0.70 -5.74 22.71
C ASP A 29 -1.73 -5.22 23.73
N ASN A 30 -2.08 -3.94 23.68
CA ASN A 30 -3.11 -3.34 24.53
C ASN A 30 -4.46 -3.42 23.85
N GLU A 31 -5.43 -4.08 24.47
CA GLU A 31 -6.83 -4.24 24.02
C GLU A 31 -7.53 -2.92 23.67
N ASP A 32 -7.07 -1.78 24.17
CA ASP A 32 -7.60 -0.45 23.88
C ASP A 32 -7.35 0.04 22.45
N TYR A 33 -6.39 -0.54 21.70
CA TYR A 33 -6.19 -0.23 20.28
C TYR A 33 -7.05 -1.09 19.35
N SER A 34 -7.76 -2.08 19.89
CA SER A 34 -8.69 -2.91 19.16
C SER A 34 -10.07 -2.25 19.00
N LYS A 35 -10.15 -1.00 18.58
CA LYS A 35 -11.34 -0.51 17.88
C LYS A 35 -11.45 -1.20 16.51
N ASN A 36 -11.11 -2.48 16.49
CA ASN A 36 -11.26 -3.35 15.36
C ASN A 36 -12.74 -3.41 15.02
N ILE A 37 -13.13 -2.72 13.95
CA ILE A 37 -14.43 -2.95 13.35
C ILE A 37 -14.34 -4.36 12.74
N ILE A 38 -14.65 -5.37 13.56
CA ILE A 38 -14.67 -6.76 13.10
C ILE A 38 -16.03 -6.96 12.47
N LYS A 39 -16.08 -7.01 11.17
CA LYS A 39 -17.17 -7.59 10.40
C LYS A 39 -16.81 -9.05 10.11
N SER A 40 -17.79 -9.86 9.73
CA SER A 40 -17.57 -11.29 9.47
C SER A 40 -16.47 -11.60 8.44
N ASP A 41 -16.15 -10.65 7.57
CA ASP A 41 -15.26 -10.83 6.42
C ASP A 41 -14.21 -9.71 6.24
N GLU A 42 -14.17 -8.73 7.13
CA GLU A 42 -13.14 -7.67 7.12
C GLU A 42 -12.78 -7.23 8.55
N CYS A 43 -11.54 -6.78 8.72
CA CYS A 43 -11.01 -6.21 9.95
C CYS A 43 -10.17 -4.97 9.61
N ILE A 44 -10.30 -3.91 10.40
CA ILE A 44 -9.45 -2.73 10.28
C ILE A 44 -8.49 -2.72 11.46
N ILE A 45 -7.19 -2.63 11.15
CA ILE A 45 -6.11 -2.49 12.12
C ILE A 45 -5.45 -1.14 11.88
N TYR A 46 -5.14 -0.45 12.94
CA TYR A 46 -4.47 0.84 12.88
C TYR A 46 -2.98 0.66 13.14
N GLY A 47 -2.16 1.17 12.23
CA GLY A 47 -0.71 1.19 12.34
C GLY A 47 -0.19 2.59 12.03
N GLY A 48 0.06 3.39 13.07
CA GLY A 48 0.49 4.77 12.88
C GLY A 48 -0.62 5.65 12.31
N ASP A 49 -0.34 6.29 11.19
CA ASP A 49 -1.21 7.26 10.51
C ASP A 49 -2.10 6.63 9.42
N ILE A 50 -2.09 5.30 9.28
CA ILE A 50 -2.83 4.60 8.24
C ILE A 50 -3.72 3.49 8.80
N GLU A 51 -4.84 3.29 8.14
CA GLU A 51 -5.71 2.14 8.35
C GLU A 51 -5.26 0.98 7.47
N LEU A 52 -5.05 -0.19 8.08
CA LEU A 52 -4.86 -1.44 7.36
C LEU A 52 -6.17 -2.23 7.37
N ARG A 53 -6.85 -2.31 6.23
CA ARG A 53 -8.06 -3.10 6.05
C ARG A 53 -7.69 -4.49 5.53
N LEU A 54 -7.84 -5.48 6.38
CA LEU A 54 -7.75 -6.88 6.00
C LEU A 54 -9.14 -7.35 5.56
N TYR A 55 -9.25 -7.99 4.41
CA TYR A 55 -10.51 -8.54 3.94
C TYR A 55 -10.34 -9.96 3.41
N LYS A 56 -11.28 -10.83 3.82
CA LYS A 56 -11.31 -12.21 3.35
C LYS A 56 -11.89 -12.26 1.93
N LEU A 57 -11.12 -12.86 1.00
CA LEU A 57 -11.62 -13.06 -0.36
C LEU A 57 -12.81 -14.02 -0.35
N LYS A 58 -13.91 -13.59 -0.96
CA LYS A 58 -15.09 -14.45 -1.19
C LYS A 58 -14.87 -15.29 -2.43
N VAL A 59 -15.10 -16.59 -2.30
CA VAL A 59 -14.98 -17.54 -3.43
C VAL A 59 -16.25 -17.52 -4.27
N GLU A 60 -17.41 -17.23 -3.65
CA GLU A 60 -18.70 -17.21 -4.32
C GLU A 60 -18.93 -15.87 -5.03
N LEU A 61 -18.86 -15.84 -6.35
CA LEU A 61 -19.04 -14.64 -7.17
C LEU A 61 -20.44 -14.01 -7.06
N LYS A 62 -21.46 -14.76 -6.64
CA LYS A 62 -22.84 -14.25 -6.54
C LYS A 62 -23.12 -13.31 -5.36
N SER A 63 -22.21 -13.21 -4.41
CA SER A 63 -22.38 -12.44 -3.17
C SER A 63 -21.41 -11.27 -3.02
N VAL A 64 -20.77 -10.83 -4.11
CA VAL A 64 -19.77 -9.75 -4.06
C VAL A 64 -20.43 -8.41 -4.31
N ASP A 65 -20.60 -7.62 -3.25
CA ASP A 65 -21.19 -6.28 -3.31
C ASP A 65 -20.17 -5.18 -3.69
N LYS A 66 -18.88 -5.52 -3.73
CA LYS A 66 -17.77 -4.60 -4.02
C LYS A 66 -16.71 -5.30 -4.87
N PRO A 67 -15.94 -4.56 -5.68
CA PRO A 67 -14.76 -5.10 -6.33
C PRO A 67 -13.80 -5.72 -5.31
N GLN A 68 -13.29 -6.92 -5.62
CA GLN A 68 -12.29 -7.61 -4.80
C GLN A 68 -11.01 -7.78 -5.60
N SER A 69 -9.88 -7.37 -5.02
CA SER A 69 -8.56 -7.55 -5.59
C SER A 69 -7.85 -8.71 -4.89
N ARG A 70 -7.08 -9.48 -5.64
CA ARG A 70 -6.09 -10.41 -5.06
C ARG A 70 -4.76 -9.75 -4.72
N ARG A 71 -4.62 -8.47 -5.02
CA ARG A 71 -3.47 -7.64 -4.72
C ARG A 71 -3.83 -6.60 -3.66
N THR A 72 -2.85 -6.21 -2.89
CA THR A 72 -2.94 -5.03 -2.02
C THR A 72 -3.22 -3.78 -2.84
N PHE A 73 -4.09 -2.91 -2.35
CA PHE A 73 -4.40 -1.65 -3.03
C PHE A 73 -4.63 -0.50 -2.04
N PRO A 74 -4.33 0.76 -2.44
CA PRO A 74 -4.53 1.94 -1.61
C PRO A 74 -5.97 2.48 -1.69
N THR A 75 -6.39 3.14 -0.60
CA THR A 75 -7.42 4.16 -0.64
C THR A 75 -6.74 5.52 -0.68
N ILE A 76 -6.96 6.27 -1.75
CA ILE A 76 -6.33 7.56 -2.01
C ILE A 76 -7.35 8.65 -1.74
N CYS A 77 -7.03 9.56 -0.82
CA CYS A 77 -7.77 10.80 -0.64
C CYS A 77 -7.33 11.80 -1.70
N ILE A 78 -8.28 12.37 -2.41
CA ILE A 78 -8.02 13.38 -3.43
C ILE A 78 -8.89 14.61 -3.19
N LYS A 79 -8.37 15.76 -3.56
CA LYS A 79 -9.14 17.00 -3.55
C LYS A 79 -10.03 17.01 -4.78
N ASN A 80 -11.34 17.09 -4.59
CA ASN A 80 -12.32 17.18 -5.67
C ASN A 80 -12.51 15.86 -6.47
N LEU A 81 -13.07 14.86 -5.80
CA LEU A 81 -13.42 13.57 -6.38
C LEU A 81 -14.33 13.69 -7.59
N ASP A 82 -15.29 14.64 -7.58
CA ASP A 82 -16.23 14.87 -8.68
C ASP A 82 -15.53 15.26 -9.99
N LEU A 83 -14.43 16.02 -9.89
CA LEU A 83 -13.62 16.34 -11.08
C LEU A 83 -12.96 15.09 -11.66
N VAL A 84 -12.51 14.18 -10.82
CA VAL A 84 -11.94 12.90 -11.25
C VAL A 84 -13.01 12.03 -11.91
N VAL A 85 -14.19 11.91 -11.29
CA VAL A 85 -15.34 11.18 -11.86
C VAL A 85 -15.68 11.72 -13.26
N LYS A 86 -15.86 13.03 -13.40
CA LYS A 86 -16.11 13.67 -14.69
C LYS A 86 -15.01 13.37 -15.72
N ASN A 87 -13.77 13.29 -15.28
CA ASN A 87 -12.62 12.96 -16.14
C ASN A 87 -12.66 11.50 -16.63
N LEU A 88 -13.02 10.57 -15.73
CA LEU A 88 -13.20 9.17 -16.07
C LEU A 88 -14.31 8.99 -17.10
N GLU A 89 -15.45 9.66 -16.90
CA GLU A 89 -16.58 9.65 -17.83
C GLU A 89 -16.21 10.21 -19.21
N ASN A 90 -15.53 11.34 -19.25
CA ASN A 90 -15.08 11.97 -20.51
C ASN A 90 -14.10 11.09 -21.29
N ASN A 91 -13.35 10.21 -20.61
CA ASN A 91 -12.42 9.29 -21.23
C ASN A 91 -12.98 7.85 -21.39
N ASN A 92 -14.28 7.64 -21.14
CA ASN A 92 -14.96 6.35 -21.18
C ASN A 92 -14.27 5.27 -20.31
N ILE A 93 -13.78 5.68 -19.13
CA ILE A 93 -13.15 4.78 -18.16
C ILE A 93 -14.19 4.30 -17.17
N SER A 94 -14.37 2.99 -17.10
CA SER A 94 -15.30 2.37 -16.15
C SER A 94 -14.81 2.51 -14.71
N TYR A 95 -15.73 2.78 -13.81
CA TYR A 95 -15.49 2.82 -12.37
C TYR A 95 -16.70 2.21 -11.63
N PHE A 96 -16.48 1.80 -10.39
CA PHE A 96 -17.51 1.28 -9.50
C PHE A 96 -17.73 2.25 -8.34
N ILE A 97 -18.98 2.63 -8.08
CA ILE A 97 -19.34 3.50 -6.96
C ILE A 97 -19.67 2.62 -5.76
N ASN A 98 -18.93 2.83 -4.66
CA ASN A 98 -19.23 2.22 -3.37
C ASN A 98 -20.01 3.23 -2.52
N GLN A 99 -21.31 3.05 -2.41
CA GLN A 99 -22.14 3.85 -1.51
C GLN A 99 -22.30 3.09 -0.21
N SER A 100 -21.75 3.61 0.86
CA SER A 100 -22.07 3.12 2.21
C SER A 100 -23.50 3.56 2.55
N LYS A 101 -24.40 2.60 2.78
CA LYS A 101 -25.81 2.88 3.08
C LYS A 101 -26.05 3.71 4.35
N ASN A 102 -25.02 3.94 5.17
CA ASN A 102 -25.18 4.54 6.51
C ASN A 102 -24.33 5.78 6.77
N GLN A 103 -23.59 6.29 5.81
CA GLN A 103 -22.76 7.49 5.99
C GLN A 103 -22.91 8.43 4.80
N SER A 104 -23.65 9.51 4.99
CA SER A 104 -23.74 10.67 4.11
C SER A 104 -22.59 11.63 4.44
N PRO A 105 -21.96 12.31 3.50
CA PRO A 105 -22.15 12.36 2.02
C PRO A 105 -21.09 11.55 1.24
N ASP A 106 -20.43 10.59 1.84
CA ASP A 106 -19.14 10.08 1.41
C ASP A 106 -19.29 8.82 0.58
N TYR A 107 -19.19 8.96 -0.72
CA TYR A 107 -19.02 7.83 -1.61
C TYR A 107 -17.54 7.63 -1.93
N SER A 108 -17.11 6.39 -2.13
CA SER A 108 -15.84 6.07 -2.75
C SER A 108 -16.06 5.51 -4.14
N ILE A 109 -15.06 5.65 -5.01
CA ILE A 109 -15.04 4.97 -6.29
C ILE A 109 -13.86 4.02 -6.37
N PHE A 110 -14.08 2.90 -7.04
CA PHE A 110 -13.01 1.97 -7.40
C PHE A 110 -12.74 2.08 -8.89
N ILE A 111 -11.49 2.26 -9.24
CA ILE A 111 -10.99 2.19 -10.62
C ILE A 111 -9.92 1.12 -10.72
N GLN A 112 -9.76 0.55 -11.91
CA GLN A 112 -8.67 -0.35 -12.21
C GLN A 112 -7.73 0.33 -13.20
N GLU A 113 -6.46 0.52 -12.79
CA GLU A 113 -5.45 1.07 -13.67
C GLU A 113 -4.89 0.00 -14.62
N PRO A 114 -4.17 0.35 -15.70
CA PRO A 114 -3.72 -0.61 -16.72
C PRO A 114 -2.81 -1.75 -16.23
N GLY A 115 -2.11 -1.58 -15.12
CA GLY A 115 -1.35 -2.64 -14.44
C GLY A 115 -2.21 -3.64 -13.67
N LEU A 116 -3.55 -3.52 -13.77
CA LEU A 116 -4.56 -4.33 -13.10
C LEU A 116 -4.62 -4.14 -11.58
N ASN A 117 -4.06 -3.03 -11.06
CA ASN A 117 -4.22 -2.68 -9.67
C ASN A 117 -5.54 -1.91 -9.47
N TYR A 118 -6.21 -2.18 -8.35
CA TYR A 118 -7.32 -1.36 -7.91
C TYR A 118 -6.81 -0.13 -7.17
N LEU A 119 -7.49 0.99 -7.39
CA LEU A 119 -7.34 2.20 -6.59
C LEU A 119 -8.74 2.55 -6.07
N GLU A 120 -8.89 2.67 -4.75
CA GLU A 120 -10.07 3.26 -4.14
C GLU A 120 -9.82 4.76 -3.98
N LEU A 121 -10.74 5.60 -4.47
CA LEU A 121 -10.61 7.05 -4.37
C LEU A 121 -11.73 7.61 -3.50
N ILE A 122 -11.39 8.51 -2.58
CA ILE A 122 -12.32 9.23 -1.70
C ILE A 122 -12.02 10.72 -1.73
N ASP A 123 -13.02 11.55 -1.41
CA ASP A 123 -12.78 12.99 -1.28
C ASP A 123 -12.04 13.31 0.04
N PHE A 124 -11.29 14.39 0.07
CA PHE A 124 -10.59 14.85 1.27
C PHE A 124 -11.52 15.18 2.44
N SER A 125 -12.74 15.62 2.15
CA SER A 125 -13.76 15.91 3.15
C SER A 125 -14.26 14.65 3.88
N SER A 126 -14.11 13.48 3.23
CA SER A 126 -14.51 12.18 3.77
C SER A 126 -13.47 11.56 4.69
N LYS A 127 -12.34 12.22 4.87
CA LYS A 127 -11.26 11.71 5.72
C LYS A 127 -11.58 12.00 7.18
N ASP A 128 -12.14 11.01 7.89
CA ASP A 128 -12.11 11.00 9.34
C ASP A 128 -10.65 10.87 9.78
N PHE A 129 -10.07 12.00 10.20
CA PHE A 129 -8.75 12.01 10.82
C PHE A 129 -8.86 11.35 12.19
N ILE A 130 -8.71 10.04 12.23
CA ILE A 130 -8.50 9.35 13.50
C ILE A 130 -7.09 9.75 13.92
N GLU A 131 -6.99 10.60 14.95
CA GLU A 131 -5.73 10.86 15.64
C GLU A 131 -5.26 9.57 16.33
N ASN A 132 -4.64 8.69 15.55
CA ASN A 132 -4.02 7.49 16.09
C ASN A 132 -2.64 7.83 16.63
N LYS A 133 -2.50 7.71 17.94
CA LYS A 133 -1.29 8.05 18.69
C LYS A 133 -0.21 6.97 18.68
N CYS A 134 -0.18 6.06 17.70
CA CYS A 134 0.92 5.13 17.57
C CYS A 134 2.10 5.80 16.87
N ASN A 135 2.95 6.51 17.64
CA ASN A 135 4.07 7.29 17.13
C ASN A 135 5.24 6.46 16.58
N SER A 136 5.18 5.13 16.64
CA SER A 136 6.30 4.25 16.23
C SER A 136 6.19 3.71 14.82
N TRP A 137 5.01 3.79 14.20
CA TRP A 137 4.75 3.29 12.86
C TRP A 137 4.10 4.37 12.00
N ASN A 138 4.59 4.55 10.77
CA ASN A 138 4.02 5.48 9.81
C ASN A 138 3.97 4.83 8.43
N PHE A 139 2.97 5.21 7.62
CA PHE A 139 2.93 4.85 6.22
C PHE A 139 4.12 5.48 5.47
N HIS A 140 4.78 4.69 4.64
CA HIS A 140 5.80 5.19 3.74
C HIS A 140 5.31 5.19 2.30
N HIS A 141 5.05 4.01 1.72
CA HIS A 141 4.55 3.92 0.36
C HIS A 141 3.72 2.66 0.13
N ILE A 142 3.04 2.63 -0.99
CA ILE A 142 2.54 1.40 -1.58
C ILE A 142 3.23 1.17 -2.92
N ASN A 143 3.73 -0.03 -3.12
CA ASN A 143 4.27 -0.48 -4.38
C ASN A 143 3.19 -1.20 -5.20
N LEU A 144 2.99 -0.78 -6.44
CA LEU A 144 2.05 -1.37 -7.39
C LEU A 144 2.85 -2.02 -8.53
N GLU A 145 2.63 -3.32 -8.72
CA GLU A 145 3.21 -4.07 -9.83
C GLU A 145 2.50 -3.72 -11.14
N CYS A 146 3.26 -3.57 -12.22
CA CYS A 146 2.70 -3.44 -13.57
C CYS A 146 3.63 -4.05 -14.62
N TYR A 147 3.11 -4.26 -15.83
CA TYR A 147 3.91 -4.66 -16.99
C TYR A 147 4.44 -3.46 -17.78
N ASP A 148 3.68 -2.39 -17.82
CA ASP A 148 4.02 -1.15 -18.50
C ASP A 148 3.87 0.04 -17.55
N VAL A 149 5.01 0.49 -17.04
CA VAL A 149 5.09 1.61 -16.08
C VAL A 149 4.54 2.91 -16.69
N ARG A 150 4.84 3.17 -17.96
CA ARG A 150 4.40 4.42 -18.58
C ARG A 150 2.91 4.47 -18.79
N LEU A 151 2.31 3.36 -19.14
CA LEU A 151 0.85 3.27 -19.30
C LEU A 151 0.12 3.50 -17.97
N SER A 152 0.61 2.90 -16.87
CA SER A 152 0.05 3.12 -15.54
C SER A 152 0.25 4.56 -15.05
N VAL A 153 1.44 5.13 -15.26
CA VAL A 153 1.73 6.54 -14.91
C VAL A 153 0.86 7.50 -15.69
N ASP A 154 0.74 7.30 -17.00
CA ASP A 154 -0.11 8.14 -17.84
C ASP A 154 -1.58 8.08 -17.42
N PHE A 155 -2.07 6.88 -17.08
CA PHE A 155 -3.43 6.69 -16.59
C PHE A 155 -3.68 7.48 -15.29
N ILE A 156 -2.81 7.30 -14.29
CA ILE A 156 -2.95 7.95 -12.98
C ILE A 156 -2.83 9.48 -13.15
N SER A 157 -1.85 9.96 -13.91
CA SER A 157 -1.63 11.38 -14.10
C SER A 157 -2.78 12.07 -14.86
N LYS A 158 -3.31 11.42 -15.90
CA LYS A 158 -4.39 11.99 -16.72
C LYS A 158 -5.74 11.91 -16.04
N ASN A 159 -6.04 10.81 -15.37
CA ASN A 159 -7.40 10.53 -14.88
C ASN A 159 -7.57 10.84 -13.39
N VAL A 160 -6.58 10.50 -12.55
CA VAL A 160 -6.61 10.78 -11.10
C VAL A 160 -6.02 12.15 -10.76
N LYS A 161 -5.29 12.77 -11.71
CA LYS A 161 -4.65 14.10 -11.54
C LYS A 161 -3.52 14.15 -10.52
N ILE A 162 -2.88 13.02 -10.26
CA ILE A 162 -1.69 12.95 -9.42
C ILE A 162 -0.46 13.08 -10.31
N LYS A 163 0.42 14.02 -9.99
CA LYS A 163 1.66 14.27 -10.75
C LYS A 163 2.73 13.23 -10.45
N GLU A 164 3.36 12.69 -11.50
CA GLU A 164 4.58 11.91 -11.35
C GLU A 164 5.67 12.74 -10.69
N GLY A 165 6.37 12.14 -9.73
CA GLY A 165 7.50 12.72 -9.03
C GLY A 165 8.85 12.26 -9.62
N SER A 166 9.90 12.35 -8.80
CA SER A 166 11.24 11.96 -9.21
C SER A 166 11.85 10.97 -8.23
N TRP A 167 12.35 9.87 -8.74
CA TRP A 167 13.12 8.90 -7.98
C TRP A 167 14.58 9.34 -7.84
N LYS A 168 15.15 9.14 -6.65
CA LYS A 168 16.58 9.34 -6.39
C LYS A 168 17.20 8.02 -5.98
N ALA A 169 18.23 7.57 -6.68
CA ALA A 169 18.98 6.38 -6.30
C ALA A 169 19.91 6.65 -5.11
N PRO A 170 20.20 5.64 -4.28
CA PRO A 170 21.24 5.72 -3.25
C PRO A 170 22.60 6.08 -3.86
N LYS A 171 23.37 6.92 -3.18
CA LYS A 171 24.71 7.33 -3.63
C LYS A 171 25.69 6.14 -3.68
N GLU A 172 25.47 5.16 -2.84
CA GLU A 172 26.27 3.94 -2.68
C GLU A 172 26.20 3.04 -3.92
N LEU A 173 25.12 3.14 -4.69
CA LEU A 173 24.97 2.42 -5.97
C LEU A 173 25.67 3.11 -7.15
N GLY A 174 26.35 4.23 -6.90
CA GLY A 174 27.00 5.02 -7.93
C GLY A 174 26.02 5.79 -8.81
N LYS A 175 26.40 6.07 -10.06
CA LYS A 175 25.51 6.72 -11.03
C LYS A 175 24.54 5.69 -11.61
N VAL A 176 23.47 5.38 -10.88
CA VAL A 176 22.41 4.53 -11.39
C VAL A 176 21.50 5.36 -12.29
N ASN A 177 21.45 5.03 -13.57
CA ASN A 177 20.43 5.54 -14.46
C ASN A 177 19.11 4.86 -14.15
N ILE A 178 18.20 5.60 -13.51
CA ILE A 178 16.85 5.10 -13.26
C ILE A 178 16.11 5.03 -14.59
N ASN A 179 15.70 3.81 -14.93
CA ASN A 179 14.92 3.58 -16.13
C ASN A 179 13.43 3.82 -15.82
N ASN A 180 12.89 4.94 -16.30
CA ASN A 180 11.49 5.31 -16.14
C ASN A 180 10.48 4.29 -16.73
N ASN A 181 10.95 3.35 -17.55
CA ASN A 181 10.13 2.23 -18.03
C ASN A 181 10.09 1.04 -17.05
N GLN A 182 10.88 1.08 -15.99
CA GLN A 182 10.93 0.03 -14.98
C GLN A 182 10.43 0.49 -13.61
N LEU A 183 10.51 1.79 -13.35
CA LEU A 183 10.17 2.37 -12.06
C LEU A 183 9.65 3.80 -12.23
N ALA A 184 8.60 4.14 -11.50
CA ALA A 184 8.08 5.49 -11.35
C ALA A 184 7.57 5.70 -9.92
N ILE A 185 7.41 6.97 -9.53
CA ILE A 185 6.93 7.34 -8.21
C ILE A 185 5.98 8.52 -8.28
N PHE A 186 4.93 8.48 -7.48
CA PHE A 186 4.09 9.62 -7.15
C PHE A 186 4.39 10.02 -5.71
N ASN A 187 5.20 11.07 -5.55
CA ASN A 187 5.71 11.46 -4.24
C ASN A 187 4.66 12.20 -3.39
N LEU A 188 4.54 11.81 -2.13
CA LEU A 188 3.89 12.60 -1.08
C LEU A 188 4.87 13.61 -0.46
N ASP A 189 6.16 13.26 -0.41
CA ASP A 189 7.23 14.08 0.17
C ASP A 189 8.58 13.89 -0.55
N ASN A 190 9.64 14.45 0.02
CA ASN A 190 10.99 14.33 -0.53
C ASN A 190 11.69 13.00 -0.17
N ASN A 191 11.08 12.15 0.64
CA ASN A 191 11.65 10.90 1.16
C ASN A 191 11.14 9.66 0.41
N HIS A 192 10.63 9.83 -0.82
CA HIS A 192 10.06 8.75 -1.63
C HIS A 192 8.79 8.11 -1.06
N SER A 193 8.09 8.76 -0.13
CA SER A 193 6.78 8.27 0.31
C SER A 193 5.73 8.46 -0.78
N GLY A 194 4.71 7.61 -0.81
CA GLY A 194 3.59 7.73 -1.75
C GLY A 194 3.24 6.46 -2.51
N ILE A 195 3.13 6.53 -3.83
CA ILE A 195 2.82 5.39 -4.69
C ILE A 195 4.02 5.11 -5.59
N HIS A 196 4.53 3.89 -5.54
CA HIS A 196 5.57 3.40 -6.43
C HIS A 196 4.93 2.51 -7.50
N ILE A 197 5.39 2.64 -8.73
CA ILE A 197 4.99 1.79 -9.86
C ILE A 197 6.22 1.05 -10.33
N ASN A 198 6.21 -0.27 -10.21
CA ASN A 198 7.35 -1.11 -10.58
C ASN A 198 6.96 -2.09 -11.69
N LYS A 199 7.86 -2.25 -12.66
CA LYS A 199 7.77 -3.36 -13.59
C LYS A 199 8.10 -4.66 -12.87
N ALA A 200 7.25 -5.69 -13.05
CA ALA A 200 7.51 -7.01 -12.52
C ALA A 200 8.82 -7.59 -13.06
N ASP A 201 9.67 -8.09 -12.16
CA ASP A 201 10.91 -8.81 -12.48
C ASP A 201 10.96 -10.12 -11.71
N PHE A 202 10.61 -11.21 -12.37
CA PHE A 202 10.51 -12.54 -11.76
C PHE A 202 11.87 -13.09 -11.29
N THR A 203 12.97 -12.55 -11.78
CA THR A 203 14.33 -12.98 -11.42
C THR A 203 14.96 -12.14 -10.31
N PHE A 204 14.28 -11.07 -9.90
CA PHE A 204 14.82 -10.06 -8.99
C PHE A 204 15.32 -10.65 -7.67
N SER A 205 14.48 -11.42 -6.97
CA SER A 205 14.82 -12.03 -5.68
C SER A 205 16.02 -12.98 -5.81
N TRP A 206 16.03 -13.80 -6.86
CA TRP A 206 17.13 -14.73 -7.13
C TRP A 206 18.46 -14.00 -7.36
N ARG A 207 18.47 -12.95 -8.21
CA ARG A 207 19.70 -12.17 -8.50
C ARG A 207 20.24 -11.41 -7.29
N ASN A 208 19.38 -11.02 -6.36
CA ASN A 208 19.76 -10.27 -5.17
C ASN A 208 19.88 -11.15 -3.92
N ASN A 209 19.71 -12.46 -4.04
CA ASN A 209 19.69 -13.40 -2.92
C ASN A 209 18.67 -13.02 -1.83
N PHE A 210 17.47 -12.57 -2.27
CA PHE A 210 16.35 -12.22 -1.40
C PHE A 210 15.36 -13.39 -1.31
N ILE A 211 14.83 -13.64 -0.11
CA ILE A 211 13.73 -14.59 0.11
C ILE A 211 12.44 -14.05 -0.54
N HIS A 212 12.26 -12.73 -0.48
CA HIS A 212 11.05 -12.03 -0.95
C HIS A 212 11.34 -11.29 -2.25
N ASN A 213 10.37 -11.30 -3.17
CA ASN A 213 10.48 -10.52 -4.41
C ASN A 213 9.60 -9.26 -4.32
N PRO A 214 10.16 -8.08 -4.01
CA PRO A 214 9.39 -6.87 -3.84
C PRO A 214 8.82 -6.30 -5.14
N THR A 215 9.15 -6.87 -6.30
CA THR A 215 8.65 -6.39 -7.59
C THR A 215 7.37 -7.10 -8.05
N ILE A 216 6.91 -8.12 -7.29
CA ILE A 216 5.76 -8.96 -7.66
C ILE A 216 4.66 -8.84 -6.59
N GLY A 217 3.41 -8.72 -7.05
CA GLY A 217 2.22 -8.73 -6.22
C GLY A 217 1.85 -7.36 -5.63
N GLY A 218 2.76 -6.40 -5.66
CA GLY A 218 2.61 -5.14 -4.95
C GLY A 218 2.73 -5.33 -3.43
N HIS A 219 3.04 -4.26 -2.70
CA HIS A 219 3.16 -4.34 -1.24
C HIS A 219 3.04 -2.96 -0.59
N PRO A 220 2.53 -2.88 0.66
CA PRO A 220 2.64 -1.69 1.47
C PRO A 220 4.02 -1.61 2.12
N ALA A 221 4.50 -0.41 2.38
CA ALA A 221 5.71 -0.12 3.14
C ALA A 221 5.40 0.78 4.33
N PHE A 222 5.95 0.44 5.47
CA PHE A 222 5.79 1.17 6.73
C PHE A 222 7.14 1.59 7.29
N ASN A 223 7.20 2.80 7.83
CA ASN A 223 8.36 3.23 8.62
C ASN A 223 8.22 2.77 10.07
N VAL A 224 9.35 2.41 10.67
CA VAL A 224 9.47 2.10 12.09
C VAL A 224 10.67 2.85 12.68
N SER A 225 10.59 3.21 13.95
CA SER A 225 11.66 3.93 14.65
C SER A 225 12.86 3.05 15.02
N ASN A 226 12.66 1.73 15.12
CA ASN A 226 13.70 0.77 15.55
C ASN A 226 13.63 -0.53 14.74
N ILE A 227 14.18 -0.52 13.53
CA ILE A 227 14.18 -1.69 12.64
C ILE A 227 15.04 -2.83 13.17
N LYS A 228 16.14 -2.54 13.90
CA LYS A 228 17.00 -3.57 14.50
C LYS A 228 16.25 -4.35 15.58
N GLY A 229 15.51 -3.64 16.44
CA GLY A 229 14.65 -4.28 17.45
C GLY A 229 13.56 -5.13 16.80
N LEU A 230 12.97 -4.66 15.71
CA LEU A 230 11.99 -5.43 14.95
C LEU A 230 12.59 -6.69 14.32
N ILE A 231 13.76 -6.59 13.67
CA ILE A 231 14.48 -7.75 13.09
C ILE A 231 14.70 -8.82 14.17
N ASN A 232 15.23 -8.42 15.35
CA ASN A 232 15.44 -9.34 16.46
C ASN A 232 14.13 -9.99 16.92
N LYS A 233 13.06 -9.20 17.04
CA LYS A 233 11.72 -9.71 17.40
C LYS A 233 11.23 -10.75 16.39
N LEU A 234 11.31 -10.46 15.10
CA LEU A 234 10.89 -11.38 14.04
C LEU A 234 11.70 -12.68 14.05
N GLN A 235 13.03 -12.58 14.22
CA GLN A 235 13.93 -13.73 14.31
C GLN A 235 13.65 -14.61 15.53
N GLN A 236 13.34 -14.02 16.71
CA GLN A 236 12.95 -14.76 17.91
C GLN A 236 11.65 -15.55 17.75
N HIS A 237 10.82 -15.19 16.79
CA HIS A 237 9.56 -15.87 16.46
C HIS A 237 9.63 -16.70 15.17
N ASP A 238 10.85 -16.98 14.68
CA ASP A 238 11.11 -17.77 13.48
C ASP A 238 10.38 -17.25 12.22
N ILE A 239 10.15 -15.91 12.14
CA ILE A 239 9.55 -15.27 10.99
C ILE A 239 10.64 -14.98 9.95
N PRO A 240 10.60 -15.61 8.76
CA PRO A 240 11.56 -15.35 7.70
C PRO A 240 11.49 -13.90 7.22
N LEU A 241 12.65 -13.27 7.07
CA LEU A 241 12.75 -11.91 6.55
C LEU A 241 13.92 -11.77 5.56
N THR A 242 13.83 -10.78 4.69
CA THR A 242 14.93 -10.30 3.84
C THR A 242 15.42 -8.98 4.41
N ASP A 243 16.62 -8.93 4.96
CA ASP A 243 17.26 -7.69 5.39
C ASP A 243 18.06 -7.09 4.22
N ALA A 244 17.40 -6.22 3.44
CA ALA A 244 17.97 -5.63 2.22
C ALA A 244 18.92 -4.47 2.50
N LYS A 245 19.05 -4.01 3.74
CA LYS A 245 19.87 -2.85 4.11
C LYS A 245 19.44 -1.59 3.34
N VAL A 246 20.39 -0.70 3.03
CA VAL A 246 20.16 0.42 2.11
C VAL A 246 20.25 -0.13 0.69
N TYR A 247 19.10 -0.25 0.04
CA TYR A 247 19.02 -0.95 -1.24
C TYR A 247 18.47 -0.04 -2.36
N ALA A 248 17.19 0.31 -2.32
CA ALA A 248 16.53 1.02 -3.44
C ALA A 248 16.39 2.53 -3.19
N MET A 249 16.37 2.97 -1.95
CA MET A 249 16.16 4.35 -1.54
C MET A 249 17.32 4.85 -0.66
N PRO A 250 17.82 6.09 -0.87
CA PRO A 250 18.94 6.61 -0.09
C PRO A 250 18.56 6.78 1.38
N ASN A 251 19.46 6.38 2.27
CA ASN A 251 19.33 6.52 3.72
C ASN A 251 18.10 5.78 4.32
N ILE A 252 17.61 4.75 3.64
CA ILE A 252 16.49 3.94 4.11
C ILE A 252 16.95 2.49 4.24
N HIS A 253 16.94 1.98 5.46
CA HIS A 253 17.11 0.56 5.73
C HIS A 253 15.79 -0.16 5.46
N GLN A 254 15.80 -1.18 4.60
CA GLN A 254 14.62 -1.89 4.10
C GLN A 254 14.63 -3.36 4.53
N VAL A 255 13.50 -3.85 5.00
CA VAL A 255 13.27 -5.25 5.37
C VAL A 255 11.99 -5.73 4.72
N TYR A 256 12.01 -6.94 4.15
CA TYR A 256 10.83 -7.57 3.56
C TYR A 256 10.44 -8.83 4.32
N LEU A 257 9.14 -9.07 4.48
CA LEU A 257 8.59 -10.27 5.08
C LEU A 257 7.24 -10.61 4.46
N PHE A 258 6.77 -11.86 4.70
CA PHE A 258 5.41 -12.26 4.34
C PHE A 258 4.48 -12.18 5.55
N ASP A 259 3.23 -11.75 5.30
CA ASP A 259 2.14 -12.00 6.24
C ASP A 259 1.65 -13.47 6.14
N PRO A 260 0.75 -13.94 7.04
CA PRO A 260 0.21 -15.31 6.98
C PRO A 260 -0.57 -15.66 5.72
N SER A 261 -0.92 -14.68 4.90
CA SER A 261 -1.60 -14.84 3.61
C SER A 261 -0.67 -14.71 2.40
N ALA A 262 0.66 -14.70 2.65
CA ALA A 262 1.72 -14.51 1.67
C ALA A 262 1.70 -13.13 0.97
N ASN A 263 1.11 -12.12 1.57
CA ASN A 263 1.31 -10.75 1.12
C ASN A 263 2.70 -10.28 1.56
N ILE A 264 3.45 -9.63 0.64
CA ILE A 264 4.72 -8.99 0.98
C ILE A 264 4.43 -7.69 1.75
N ILE A 265 5.24 -7.44 2.76
CA ILE A 265 5.27 -6.18 3.51
C ILE A 265 6.70 -5.68 3.51
N GLU A 266 6.88 -4.40 3.30
CA GLU A 266 8.15 -3.71 3.46
C GLU A 266 8.15 -2.91 4.76
N ILE A 267 9.22 -3.00 5.51
CA ILE A 267 9.45 -2.21 6.72
C ILE A 267 10.71 -1.37 6.52
N ASN A 268 10.61 -0.10 6.81
CA ASN A 268 11.63 0.90 6.58
C ASN A 268 12.06 1.59 7.86
N GLN A 269 13.31 2.04 7.90
CA GLN A 269 13.80 3.03 8.85
C GLN A 269 14.71 4.02 8.15
N ASN A 270 14.47 5.31 8.37
CA ASN A 270 15.41 6.36 8.00
C ASN A 270 16.67 6.27 8.88
N ILE A 271 17.88 6.28 8.28
CA ILE A 271 19.18 6.18 8.94
C ILE A 271 20.09 7.37 8.67
#